data_ab6af09d17a050184d8caf38ba3d7c22
#
_entry.id   ab6af09d17a050184d8caf38ba3d7c22
#
_cell.length_a   1.000
_cell.length_b   1.000
_cell.length_c   1.000
_cell.angle_alpha   90.00
_cell.angle_beta   90.00
_cell.angle_gamma   90.00
#
_symmetry.space_group_name_H-M   'P 1'
#
loop_
_entity.id
_entity.type
_entity.pdbx_description
1 polymer ?
#
loop_
_entity_poly.entity_id
_entity_poly.type
_entity_poly.pdbx_seq_one_letter_code
_entity_poly.pdbx_strand_id
1 'polypeptide(L)'
;PPRQRVVTAVLAGRLPAMGLLASLRSLFYPADIPAAVDALDRFDLADKLFERVDRLSGGERQRVGLARALLAPARLWLIDEPLSALDPTRSQQAMATLLAGARERGTTLVATLHQVDVALAHFPRIIGLRDGALAFDLPAAEVTRERLARLYDQFEHELRGDVPVAPLDTPAPGPQPVVMHCR
;
A
#
# COMPACT_ATOMS: atom_id res chain seq x y z
N PRO A 1 -9.21 8.79 -10.51
CA PRO A 1 -10.65 8.97 -10.37
C PRO A 1 -11.38 7.63 -10.55
N PRO A 2 -12.47 7.34 -9.81
CA PRO A 2 -13.13 6.03 -9.82
C PRO A 2 -13.66 5.63 -11.21
N ARG A 3 -14.00 6.59 -12.06
CA ARG A 3 -14.48 6.35 -13.43
C ARG A 3 -13.38 6.20 -14.47
N GLN A 4 -12.12 6.27 -14.07
CA GLN A 4 -10.96 6.12 -14.97
C GLN A 4 -10.82 4.66 -15.43
N ARG A 5 -10.33 4.44 -16.65
CA ARG A 5 -9.97 3.12 -17.14
C ARG A 5 -8.66 2.64 -16.53
N VAL A 6 -8.51 1.33 -16.38
CA VAL A 6 -7.31 0.69 -15.83
C VAL A 6 -6.06 1.09 -16.60
N VAL A 7 -6.09 1.07 -17.93
CA VAL A 7 -4.96 1.52 -18.77
C VAL A 7 -4.46 2.91 -18.41
N THR A 8 -5.37 3.87 -18.24
CA THR A 8 -5.00 5.24 -17.86
C THR A 8 -4.46 5.31 -16.43
N ALA A 9 -5.06 4.53 -15.51
CA ALA A 9 -4.60 4.47 -14.12
C ALA A 9 -3.18 3.92 -14.01
N VAL A 10 -2.85 2.88 -14.77
CA VAL A 10 -1.51 2.27 -14.77
C VAL A 10 -0.49 3.19 -15.44
N LEU A 11 -0.79 3.73 -16.62
CA LEU A 11 0.10 4.64 -17.34
C LEU A 11 0.35 5.97 -16.59
N ALA A 12 -0.53 6.35 -15.67
CA ALA A 12 -0.29 7.50 -14.79
C ALA A 12 0.99 7.36 -13.94
N GLY A 13 1.50 6.14 -13.74
CA GLY A 13 2.81 5.90 -13.12
C GLY A 13 3.97 6.57 -13.88
N ARG A 14 3.85 6.79 -15.18
CA ARG A 14 4.89 7.40 -16.02
C ARG A 14 4.82 8.94 -16.09
N LEU A 15 3.75 9.55 -15.58
CA LEU A 15 3.56 11.00 -15.65
C LEU A 15 4.75 11.82 -15.13
N PRO A 16 5.45 11.42 -14.06
CA PRO A 16 6.61 12.16 -13.56
C PRO A 16 7.77 12.28 -14.55
N ALA A 17 7.86 11.37 -15.54
CA ALA A 17 8.89 11.42 -16.59
C ALA A 17 8.45 12.15 -17.86
N MET A 18 7.20 12.64 -17.91
CA MET A 18 6.63 13.28 -19.08
C MET A 18 6.60 14.81 -18.91
N GLY A 19 6.81 15.54 -20.00
CA GLY A 19 6.52 16.98 -20.02
C GLY A 19 5.01 17.25 -19.88
N LEU A 20 4.65 18.47 -19.46
CA LEU A 20 3.27 18.85 -19.13
C LEU A 20 2.27 18.54 -20.25
N LEU A 21 2.58 18.92 -21.50
CA LEU A 21 1.70 18.67 -22.66
C LEU A 21 1.51 17.18 -22.94
N ALA A 22 2.59 16.39 -22.85
CA ALA A 22 2.54 14.94 -23.03
C ALA A 22 1.72 14.29 -21.90
N SER A 23 1.86 14.75 -20.65
CA SER A 23 1.10 14.28 -19.51
C SER A 23 -0.39 14.54 -19.68
N LEU A 24 -0.78 15.76 -20.06
CA LEU A 24 -2.18 16.09 -20.31
C LEU A 24 -2.76 15.26 -21.46
N ARG A 25 -2.02 15.10 -22.54
CA ARG A 25 -2.45 14.27 -23.67
C ARG A 25 -2.63 12.79 -23.27
N SER A 26 -1.72 12.24 -22.45
CA SER A 26 -1.76 10.82 -22.05
C SER A 26 -2.97 10.47 -21.17
N LEU A 27 -3.58 11.44 -20.49
CA LEU A 27 -4.80 11.24 -19.71
C LEU A 27 -6.02 10.94 -20.57
N PHE A 28 -6.04 11.47 -21.82
CA PHE A 28 -7.14 11.29 -22.78
C PHE A 28 -6.80 10.23 -23.83
N TYR A 29 -5.54 10.17 -24.24
CA TYR A 29 -5.04 9.26 -25.27
C TYR A 29 -3.83 8.48 -24.72
N PRO A 30 -4.05 7.32 -24.08
CA PRO A 30 -2.97 6.48 -23.55
C PRO A 30 -2.03 6.06 -24.68
N ALA A 31 -0.77 6.54 -24.62
CA ALA A 31 0.19 6.42 -25.72
C ALA A 31 0.99 5.11 -25.70
N ASP A 32 1.09 4.43 -24.54
CA ASP A 32 1.94 3.24 -24.39
C ASP A 32 1.14 2.07 -23.80
N ILE A 33 0.15 1.64 -24.56
CA ILE A 33 -0.70 0.51 -24.20
C ILE A 33 0.11 -0.76 -23.96
N PRO A 34 1.13 -1.12 -24.77
CA PRO A 34 1.95 -2.30 -24.50
C PRO A 34 2.58 -2.31 -23.12
N ALA A 35 3.17 -1.19 -22.67
CA ALA A 35 3.74 -1.11 -21.33
C ALA A 35 2.69 -1.30 -20.20
N ALA A 36 1.45 -0.84 -20.43
CA ALA A 36 0.37 -1.07 -19.48
C ALA A 36 -0.05 -2.55 -19.45
N VAL A 37 -0.11 -3.21 -20.62
CA VAL A 37 -0.38 -4.65 -20.74
C VAL A 37 0.68 -5.43 -19.99
N ASP A 38 1.95 -5.20 -20.27
CA ASP A 38 3.08 -5.91 -19.63
C ASP A 38 3.06 -5.74 -18.10
N ALA A 39 2.79 -4.53 -17.62
CA ALA A 39 2.71 -4.27 -16.18
C ALA A 39 1.51 -4.96 -15.52
N LEU A 40 0.36 -5.01 -16.19
CA LEU A 40 -0.84 -5.67 -15.70
C LEU A 40 -0.72 -7.20 -15.76
N ASP A 41 -0.08 -7.73 -16.80
CA ASP A 41 0.13 -9.17 -16.97
C ASP A 41 0.94 -9.76 -15.81
N ARG A 42 1.93 -9.03 -15.31
CA ARG A 42 2.70 -9.42 -14.12
C ARG A 42 1.84 -9.60 -12.85
N PHE A 43 0.60 -9.10 -12.86
CA PHE A 43 -0.35 -9.20 -11.75
C PHE A 43 -1.65 -9.93 -12.14
N ASP A 44 -1.66 -10.68 -13.24
CA ASP A 44 -2.83 -11.41 -13.77
C ASP A 44 -4.05 -10.50 -13.99
N LEU A 45 -3.84 -9.34 -14.63
CA LEU A 45 -4.88 -8.32 -14.87
C LEU A 45 -4.89 -7.79 -16.31
N ALA A 46 -4.19 -8.42 -17.25
CA ALA A 46 -4.13 -7.95 -18.64
C ALA A 46 -5.54 -7.89 -19.30
N ASP A 47 -6.42 -8.82 -18.94
CA ASP A 47 -7.82 -8.87 -19.39
C ASP A 47 -8.66 -7.67 -18.93
N LYS A 48 -8.24 -6.99 -17.85
CA LYS A 48 -8.92 -5.83 -17.26
C LYS A 48 -8.48 -4.47 -17.81
N LEU A 49 -7.59 -4.45 -18.80
CA LEU A 49 -6.95 -3.24 -19.34
C LEU A 49 -7.94 -2.10 -19.63
N PHE A 50 -9.08 -2.40 -20.24
CA PHE A 50 -10.09 -1.42 -20.62
C PHE A 50 -11.26 -1.31 -19.65
N GLU A 51 -11.26 -2.10 -18.58
CA GLU A 51 -12.28 -2.00 -17.53
C GLU A 51 -12.17 -0.67 -16.77
N ARG A 52 -13.24 -0.30 -16.09
CA ARG A 52 -13.27 0.86 -15.20
C ARG A 52 -12.76 0.46 -13.81
N VAL A 53 -11.94 1.31 -13.21
CA VAL A 53 -11.36 1.06 -11.87
C VAL A 53 -12.44 0.86 -10.79
N ASP A 54 -13.59 1.53 -10.90
CA ASP A 54 -14.70 1.41 -9.95
C ASP A 54 -15.45 0.06 -10.04
N ARG A 55 -15.26 -0.70 -11.12
CA ARG A 55 -15.85 -2.03 -11.29
C ARG A 55 -14.96 -3.17 -10.78
N LEU A 56 -13.72 -2.86 -10.44
CA LEU A 56 -12.76 -3.83 -9.92
C LEU A 56 -13.05 -4.17 -8.46
N SER A 57 -12.73 -5.40 -8.06
CA SER A 57 -12.66 -5.81 -6.65
C SER A 57 -11.56 -5.02 -5.90
N GLY A 58 -11.57 -5.09 -4.56
CA GLY A 58 -10.52 -4.47 -3.73
C GLY A 58 -9.12 -4.95 -4.10
N GLY A 59 -8.95 -6.27 -4.21
CA GLY A 59 -7.65 -6.88 -4.56
C GLY A 59 -7.22 -6.58 -6.00
N GLU A 60 -8.15 -6.49 -6.97
CA GLU A 60 -7.81 -6.07 -8.34
C GLU A 60 -7.37 -4.61 -8.36
N ARG A 61 -8.06 -3.70 -7.66
CA ARG A 61 -7.65 -2.29 -7.55
C ARG A 61 -6.26 -2.15 -6.93
N GLN A 62 -5.97 -2.93 -5.90
CA GLN A 62 -4.66 -2.93 -5.27
C GLN A 62 -3.58 -3.36 -6.26
N ARG A 63 -3.78 -4.48 -6.97
CA ARG A 63 -2.83 -4.97 -7.99
C ARG A 63 -2.66 -3.98 -9.16
N VAL A 64 -3.70 -3.26 -9.57
CA VAL A 64 -3.59 -2.13 -10.53
C VAL A 64 -2.69 -1.02 -9.97
N GLY A 65 -2.80 -0.71 -8.67
CA GLY A 65 -1.91 0.23 -8.00
C GLY A 65 -0.44 -0.22 -8.01
N LEU A 66 -0.19 -1.52 -7.81
CA LEU A 66 1.15 -2.11 -7.88
C LEU A 66 1.70 -2.10 -9.32
N ALA A 67 0.88 -2.43 -10.32
CA ALA A 67 1.25 -2.32 -11.74
C ALA A 67 1.63 -0.88 -12.13
N ARG A 68 0.90 0.11 -11.60
CA ARG A 68 1.24 1.53 -11.75
C ARG A 68 2.60 1.84 -11.12
N ALA A 69 2.91 1.31 -9.94
CA ALA A 69 4.19 1.51 -9.27
C ALA A 69 5.35 0.94 -10.08
N LEU A 70 5.16 -0.22 -10.73
CA LEU A 70 6.16 -0.80 -11.65
C LEU A 70 6.51 0.14 -12.80
N LEU A 71 5.59 0.97 -13.29
CA LEU A 71 5.85 1.92 -14.38
C LEU A 71 6.44 3.25 -13.91
N ALA A 72 6.48 3.51 -12.61
CA ALA A 72 7.01 4.75 -12.07
C ALA A 72 8.54 4.81 -12.23
N PRO A 73 9.10 5.87 -12.85
CA PRO A 73 10.54 6.06 -13.04
C PRO A 73 11.17 6.62 -11.75
N ALA A 74 11.07 5.89 -10.65
CA ALA A 74 11.54 6.31 -9.34
C ALA A 74 12.69 5.43 -8.85
N ARG A 75 13.64 6.01 -8.12
CA ARG A 75 14.71 5.29 -7.44
C ARG A 75 14.29 4.71 -6.09
N LEU A 76 13.16 5.16 -5.57
CA LEU A 76 12.61 4.74 -4.30
C LEU A 76 11.11 4.52 -4.48
N TRP A 77 10.64 3.34 -4.14
CA TRP A 77 9.23 3.03 -4.00
C TRP A 77 8.87 2.95 -2.52
N LEU A 78 7.93 3.77 -2.10
CA LEU A 78 7.30 3.70 -0.78
C LEU A 78 5.89 3.15 -0.98
N ILE A 79 5.63 1.97 -0.47
CA ILE A 79 4.35 1.29 -0.68
C ILE A 79 3.76 0.93 0.69
N ASP A 80 2.61 1.51 0.96
CA ASP A 80 1.89 1.28 2.20
C ASP A 80 0.92 0.10 2.02
N GLU A 81 1.05 -0.91 2.87
CA GLU A 81 0.21 -2.11 2.92
C GLU A 81 -0.10 -2.75 1.55
N PRO A 82 0.91 -3.12 0.74
CA PRO A 82 0.69 -3.62 -0.63
C PRO A 82 -0.16 -4.89 -0.73
N LEU A 83 -0.41 -5.57 0.37
CA LEU A 83 -1.00 -6.91 0.41
C LEU A 83 -2.34 -6.98 1.15
N SER A 84 -2.85 -5.87 1.71
CA SER A 84 -3.99 -5.84 2.65
C SER A 84 -5.30 -6.39 2.07
N ALA A 85 -5.54 -6.28 0.75
CA ALA A 85 -6.75 -6.77 0.09
C ALA A 85 -6.53 -8.06 -0.72
N LEU A 86 -5.42 -8.76 -0.52
CA LEU A 86 -5.05 -9.95 -1.27
C LEU A 86 -5.11 -11.21 -0.39
N ASP A 87 -5.52 -12.32 -0.99
CA ASP A 87 -5.37 -13.63 -0.38
C ASP A 87 -3.88 -14.04 -0.26
N PRO A 88 -3.53 -15.02 0.58
CA PRO A 88 -2.14 -15.39 0.84
C PRO A 88 -1.34 -15.74 -0.43
N THR A 89 -1.95 -16.46 -1.38
CA THR A 89 -1.28 -16.88 -2.62
C THR A 89 -0.97 -15.65 -3.50
N ARG A 90 -1.95 -14.77 -3.70
CA ARG A 90 -1.78 -13.54 -4.46
C ARG A 90 -0.85 -12.54 -3.77
N SER A 91 -0.84 -12.52 -2.44
CA SER A 91 0.11 -11.72 -1.65
C SER A 91 1.56 -12.10 -1.94
N GLN A 92 1.87 -13.40 -1.96
CA GLN A 92 3.21 -13.89 -2.28
C GLN A 92 3.61 -13.57 -3.73
N GLN A 93 2.71 -13.79 -4.69
CA GLN A 93 2.94 -13.46 -6.10
C GLN A 93 3.18 -11.96 -6.30
N ALA A 94 2.34 -11.11 -5.71
CA ALA A 94 2.45 -9.67 -5.81
C ALA A 94 3.76 -9.16 -5.21
N MET A 95 4.18 -9.69 -4.06
CA MET A 95 5.44 -9.34 -3.42
C MET A 95 6.64 -9.76 -4.28
N ALA A 96 6.63 -10.99 -4.79
CA ALA A 96 7.68 -11.48 -5.68
C ALA A 96 7.81 -10.61 -6.94
N THR A 97 6.68 -10.22 -7.54
CA THR A 97 6.63 -9.33 -8.72
C THR A 97 7.19 -7.94 -8.41
N LEU A 98 6.83 -7.35 -7.26
CA LEU A 98 7.37 -6.05 -6.84
C LEU A 98 8.88 -6.08 -6.63
N LEU A 99 9.37 -7.12 -5.95
CA LEU A 99 10.81 -7.29 -5.68
C LEU A 99 11.59 -7.52 -6.96
N ALA A 100 11.07 -8.33 -7.88
CA ALA A 100 11.67 -8.52 -9.20
C ALA A 100 11.75 -7.19 -9.96
N GLY A 101 10.64 -6.44 -10.04
CA GLY A 101 10.61 -5.14 -10.69
C GLY A 101 11.54 -4.11 -10.06
N ALA A 102 11.68 -4.11 -8.73
CA ALA A 102 12.62 -3.24 -8.02
C ALA A 102 14.08 -3.58 -8.36
N ARG A 103 14.43 -4.87 -8.39
CA ARG A 103 15.77 -5.35 -8.77
C ARG A 103 16.11 -5.05 -10.24
N GLU A 104 15.19 -5.32 -11.16
CA GLU A 104 15.35 -5.03 -12.60
C GLU A 104 15.69 -3.55 -12.85
N ARG A 105 15.16 -2.65 -12.02
CA ARG A 105 15.32 -1.19 -12.18
C ARG A 105 16.37 -0.56 -11.28
N GLY A 106 16.98 -1.34 -10.36
CA GLY A 106 17.87 -0.79 -9.34
C GLY A 106 17.14 0.16 -8.38
N THR A 107 15.85 -0.06 -8.12
CA THR A 107 14.99 0.77 -7.27
C THR A 107 15.02 0.22 -5.85
N THR A 108 15.13 1.11 -4.86
CA THR A 108 14.94 0.74 -3.45
C THR A 108 13.44 0.60 -3.16
N LEU A 109 13.04 -0.55 -2.60
CA LEU A 109 11.66 -0.80 -2.17
C LEU A 109 11.59 -0.71 -0.64
N VAL A 110 10.70 0.13 -0.15
CA VAL A 110 10.28 0.20 1.27
C VAL A 110 8.79 -0.07 1.32
N ALA A 111 8.37 -1.04 2.12
CA ALA A 111 6.97 -1.39 2.27
C ALA A 111 6.58 -1.50 3.74
N THR A 112 5.39 -1.02 4.11
CA THR A 112 4.78 -1.36 5.39
C THR A 112 4.04 -2.69 5.24
N LEU A 113 4.21 -3.58 6.19
CA LEU A 113 3.62 -4.92 6.16
C LEU A 113 3.12 -5.30 7.55
N HIS A 114 1.92 -5.86 7.62
CA HIS A 114 1.41 -6.52 8.82
C HIS A 114 1.80 -8.01 8.90
N GLN A 115 2.12 -8.60 7.75
CA GLN A 115 2.48 -10.01 7.64
C GLN A 115 3.99 -10.17 7.90
N VAL A 116 4.35 -10.51 9.15
CA VAL A 116 5.74 -10.64 9.58
C VAL A 116 6.50 -11.69 8.78
N ASP A 117 5.86 -12.84 8.50
CA ASP A 117 6.49 -13.92 7.73
C ASP A 117 6.88 -13.47 6.33
N VAL A 118 6.02 -12.68 5.67
CA VAL A 118 6.32 -12.10 4.35
C VAL A 118 7.46 -11.09 4.45
N ALA A 119 7.46 -10.25 5.48
CA ALA A 119 8.53 -9.28 5.69
C ALA A 119 9.89 -9.98 5.86
N LEU A 120 9.98 -10.96 6.76
CA LEU A 120 11.22 -11.70 7.03
C LEU A 120 11.69 -12.53 5.86
N ALA A 121 10.78 -13.10 5.06
CA ALA A 121 11.11 -13.91 3.90
C ALA A 121 11.65 -13.10 2.72
N HIS A 122 11.22 -11.86 2.56
CA HIS A 122 11.44 -11.09 1.34
C HIS A 122 12.35 -9.88 1.48
N PHE A 123 12.50 -9.31 2.68
CA PHE A 123 13.30 -8.10 2.91
C PHE A 123 14.56 -8.40 3.71
N PRO A 124 15.73 -7.89 3.27
CA PRO A 124 17.00 -8.10 3.97
C PRO A 124 17.12 -7.28 5.27
N ARG A 125 16.35 -6.20 5.40
CA ARG A 125 16.37 -5.26 6.54
C ARG A 125 14.94 -5.00 7.01
N ILE A 126 14.72 -5.10 8.30
CA ILE A 126 13.42 -4.89 8.94
C ILE A 126 13.52 -3.74 9.94
N ILE A 127 12.57 -2.84 9.82
CA ILE A 127 12.40 -1.71 10.74
C ILE A 127 11.13 -1.95 11.54
N GLY A 128 11.23 -2.11 12.84
CA GLY A 128 10.09 -2.22 13.75
C GLY A 128 9.74 -0.83 14.28
N LEU A 129 8.48 -0.43 14.10
CA LEU A 129 7.92 0.81 14.64
C LEU A 129 6.88 0.48 15.70
N ARG A 130 6.93 1.20 16.84
CA ARG A 130 5.94 1.08 17.92
C ARG A 130 5.67 2.46 18.50
N ASP A 131 4.40 2.80 18.69
CA ASP A 131 3.96 4.08 19.28
C ASP A 131 4.60 5.31 18.61
N GLY A 132 4.79 5.26 17.27
CA GLY A 132 5.44 6.32 16.51
C GLY A 132 6.96 6.41 16.68
N ALA A 133 7.58 5.48 17.43
CA ALA A 133 9.02 5.42 17.67
C ALA A 133 9.67 4.21 17.00
N LEU A 134 10.97 4.32 16.73
CA LEU A 134 11.80 3.22 16.23
C LEU A 134 12.07 2.23 17.38
N ALA A 135 11.51 1.03 17.28
CA ALA A 135 11.74 -0.05 18.23
C ALA A 135 13.02 -0.83 17.91
N PHE A 136 13.25 -1.13 16.63
CA PHE A 136 14.49 -1.73 16.14
C PHE A 136 14.68 -1.48 14.65
N ASP A 137 15.93 -1.61 14.20
CA ASP A 137 16.34 -1.55 12.79
C ASP A 137 17.45 -2.59 12.61
N LEU A 138 17.13 -3.72 11.97
CA LEU A 138 17.97 -4.91 11.97
C LEU A 138 17.95 -5.64 10.62
N PRO A 139 19.01 -6.38 10.29
CA PRO A 139 18.94 -7.43 9.28
C PRO A 139 17.84 -8.44 9.63
N ALA A 140 17.12 -8.95 8.64
CA ALA A 140 16.02 -9.90 8.86
C ALA A 140 16.45 -11.14 9.66
N ALA A 141 17.69 -11.62 9.45
CA ALA A 141 18.26 -12.76 10.18
C ALA A 141 18.45 -12.54 11.69
N GLU A 142 18.50 -11.27 12.13
CA GLU A 142 18.67 -10.88 13.54
C GLU A 142 17.35 -10.57 14.25
N VAL A 143 16.22 -10.64 13.52
CA VAL A 143 14.89 -10.40 14.09
C VAL A 143 14.42 -11.68 14.78
N THR A 144 14.49 -11.69 16.11
CA THR A 144 14.07 -12.84 16.93
C THR A 144 12.59 -12.77 17.29
N ARG A 145 12.03 -13.96 17.68
CA ARG A 145 10.64 -14.03 18.16
C ARG A 145 10.40 -13.14 19.39
N GLU A 146 11.38 -13.03 20.28
CA GLU A 146 11.30 -12.20 21.48
C GLU A 146 11.23 -10.73 21.16
N ARG A 147 11.93 -10.26 20.09
CA ARG A 147 11.85 -8.88 19.61
C ARG A 147 10.49 -8.58 19.00
N LEU A 148 9.96 -9.51 18.23
CA LEU A 148 8.61 -9.40 17.66
C LEU A 148 7.55 -9.42 18.76
N ALA A 149 7.67 -10.33 19.75
CA ALA A 149 6.74 -10.37 20.89
C ALA A 149 6.69 -9.01 21.61
N ARG A 150 7.84 -8.38 21.88
CA ARG A 150 7.89 -7.04 22.49
C ARG A 150 7.25 -5.97 21.61
N LEU A 151 7.32 -6.09 20.28
CA LEU A 151 6.67 -5.15 19.36
C LEU A 151 5.15 -5.24 19.46
N TYR A 152 4.61 -6.46 19.68
CA TYR A 152 3.18 -6.77 19.72
C TYR A 152 2.59 -6.93 21.13
N ASP A 153 3.39 -6.78 22.19
CA ASP A 153 3.02 -7.10 23.58
C ASP A 153 1.77 -6.33 24.06
N GLN A 154 1.52 -5.12 23.54
CA GLN A 154 0.29 -4.38 23.86
C GLN A 154 -0.96 -4.95 23.15
N PHE A 155 -0.82 -5.52 21.97
CA PHE A 155 -1.95 -6.15 21.28
C PHE A 155 -2.45 -7.40 22.02
N GLU A 156 -1.57 -8.16 22.66
CA GLU A 156 -1.98 -9.30 23.51
C GLU A 156 -2.71 -8.85 24.79
N HIS A 157 -2.31 -7.72 25.38
CA HIS A 157 -3.00 -7.13 26.52
C HIS A 157 -4.39 -6.58 26.13
N GLU A 158 -4.52 -5.92 24.98
CA GLU A 158 -5.80 -5.47 24.45
C GLU A 158 -6.72 -6.65 24.07
N LEU A 159 -6.18 -7.71 23.47
CA LEU A 159 -6.94 -8.93 23.12
C LEU A 159 -7.31 -9.77 24.35
N ARG A 160 -6.55 -9.70 25.46
CA ARG A 160 -6.87 -10.40 26.72
C ARG A 160 -7.88 -9.64 27.60
N GLY A 161 -8.31 -8.44 27.19
CA GLY A 161 -9.35 -7.71 27.90
C GLY A 161 -8.89 -7.02 29.18
N ASP A 162 -7.58 -6.86 29.41
CA ASP A 162 -7.02 -6.06 30.50
C ASP A 162 -7.03 -4.54 30.14
N VAL A 163 -8.11 -4.08 29.53
CA VAL A 163 -8.38 -2.65 29.45
C VAL A 163 -8.78 -2.20 30.86
N PRO A 164 -8.07 -1.26 31.49
CA PRO A 164 -8.59 -0.64 32.70
C PRO A 164 -9.93 0.00 32.32
N VAL A 165 -11.03 -0.58 32.78
CA VAL A 165 -12.36 0.02 32.64
C VAL A 165 -12.30 1.34 33.38
N ALA A 166 -12.13 2.44 32.67
CA ALA A 166 -12.35 3.75 33.23
C ALA A 166 -13.78 3.78 33.79
N PRO A 167 -14.01 4.26 35.04
CA PRO A 167 -15.34 4.29 35.63
C PRO A 167 -16.28 5.05 34.70
N LEU A 168 -17.36 4.41 34.28
CA LEU A 168 -18.47 5.01 33.55
C LEU A 168 -19.30 5.88 34.51
N ASP A 169 -18.75 6.96 35.01
CA ASP A 169 -19.52 7.95 35.78
C ASP A 169 -19.02 9.37 35.49
N THR A 170 -19.29 9.82 34.28
CA THR A 170 -19.52 11.24 34.02
C THR A 170 -20.38 11.33 32.75
N PRO A 171 -21.64 11.80 32.82
CA PRO A 171 -22.45 12.04 31.63
C PRO A 171 -21.76 13.11 30.78
N ALA A 172 -21.56 12.82 29.51
CA ALA A 172 -21.01 13.76 28.55
C ALA A 172 -21.88 15.04 28.55
N PRO A 173 -21.30 16.25 28.59
CA PRO A 173 -22.05 17.47 28.45
C PRO A 173 -22.79 17.47 27.11
N GLY A 174 -24.10 17.61 27.14
CA GLY A 174 -24.94 17.68 25.96
C GLY A 174 -24.49 18.79 25.00
N PRO A 175 -24.83 18.71 23.71
CA PRO A 175 -24.42 19.69 22.72
C PRO A 175 -24.99 21.06 23.08
N GLN A 176 -24.11 22.05 23.28
CA GLN A 176 -24.53 23.44 23.52
C GLN A 176 -25.09 24.03 22.22
N PRO A 177 -26.22 24.77 22.27
CA PRO A 177 -26.76 25.39 21.06
C PRO A 177 -25.83 26.48 20.54
N VAL A 178 -25.45 26.38 19.28
CA VAL A 178 -24.69 27.42 18.58
C VAL A 178 -25.66 28.55 18.22
N VAL A 179 -25.54 29.71 18.84
CA VAL A 179 -26.27 30.90 18.44
C VAL A 179 -25.57 31.55 17.27
N MET A 180 -26.15 31.42 16.07
CA MET A 180 -25.70 32.18 14.90
C MET A 180 -26.23 33.60 14.97
N HIS A 181 -25.33 34.57 15.10
CA HIS A 181 -25.65 35.98 14.83
C HIS A 181 -25.45 36.25 13.35
N CYS A 182 -26.54 36.41 12.60
CA CYS A 182 -26.52 37.03 11.28
C CYS A 182 -26.26 38.54 11.43
N ARG A 183 -25.22 39.01 10.74
CA ARG A 183 -25.04 40.41 10.36
C ARG A 183 -25.02 40.50 8.86
#